data_d461611f216e9f84292837b9d01d4b0e
#
_entry.id   d461611f216e9f84292837b9d01d4b0e
#
_cell.length_a   1.000
_cell.length_b   1.000
_cell.length_c   1.000
_cell.angle_alpha   90.00
_cell.angle_beta   90.00
_cell.angle_gamma   90.00
#
_symmetry.space_group_name_H-M   'P 1'
#
loop_
_entity.id
_entity.type
_entity.pdbx_description
1 polymer ?
#
loop_
_entity_poly.entity_id
_entity_poly.type
_entity_poly.pdbx_seq_one_letter_code
_entity_poly.pdbx_strand_id
1 'polypeptide(L)'
;RATLSPDQAGFRSGRSTSDQVAALTTIENGFQQQLKTGAVFLDLTAAYDTVRHTGLLAKLTHNMPYWFCRLVELLLRGRRFRVHMGNDVSAWRNQVNGLPQGSVLAPTLFNLYTNDLPVTKSRRFIYADDICFGTQAQTFAELECSLTSDMARMTDYCHHWRLKQSPAKTVSCVFH
;
A
#
# COMPACT_ATOMS: atom_id res chain seq x y z
N ARG A 1 3.49 8.23 -19.72
CA ARG A 1 3.77 7.11 -18.79
C ARG A 1 3.44 7.59 -17.40
N ALA A 2 2.55 6.90 -16.67
CA ALA A 2 2.39 7.16 -15.26
C ALA A 2 3.70 6.79 -14.55
N THR A 3 4.26 7.74 -13.82
CA THR A 3 5.46 7.48 -13.03
C THR A 3 5.00 6.98 -11.65
N LEU A 4 5.29 5.70 -11.37
CA LEU A 4 5.04 5.14 -10.04
C LEU A 4 6.03 5.70 -9.03
N SER A 5 5.60 5.83 -7.78
CA SER A 5 6.45 6.27 -6.67
C SER A 5 7.77 5.48 -6.65
N PRO A 6 8.92 6.14 -6.46
CA PRO A 6 10.21 5.44 -6.33
C PRO A 6 10.25 4.49 -5.13
N ASP A 7 9.43 4.73 -4.12
CA ASP A 7 9.37 3.92 -2.90
C ASP A 7 8.72 2.55 -3.11
N GLN A 8 7.85 2.41 -4.16
CA GLN A 8 7.20 1.14 -4.48
C GLN A 8 8.13 0.22 -5.27
N ALA A 9 8.45 -0.95 -4.72
CA ALA A 9 9.25 -1.98 -5.39
C ALA A 9 8.42 -3.16 -5.90
N GLY A 10 7.22 -3.40 -5.35
CA GLY A 10 6.37 -4.53 -5.72
C GLY A 10 5.83 -4.44 -7.14
N PHE A 11 5.86 -5.56 -7.87
CA PHE A 11 5.33 -5.70 -9.22
C PHE A 11 5.89 -4.69 -10.24
N ARG A 12 7.18 -4.35 -10.10
CA ARG A 12 7.89 -3.44 -11.02
C ARG A 12 9.07 -4.13 -11.66
N SER A 13 9.24 -3.92 -12.98
CA SER A 13 10.43 -4.38 -13.69
C SER A 13 11.69 -3.72 -13.13
N GLY A 14 12.73 -4.51 -12.89
CA GLY A 14 14.00 -4.05 -12.35
C GLY A 14 13.99 -3.69 -10.86
N ARG A 15 12.92 -4.07 -10.13
CA ARG A 15 12.81 -3.94 -8.67
C ARG A 15 12.57 -5.31 -8.05
N SER A 16 13.09 -5.51 -6.84
CA SER A 16 12.97 -6.78 -6.12
C SER A 16 12.80 -6.56 -4.62
N THR A 17 12.54 -7.64 -3.90
CA THR A 17 12.58 -7.65 -2.43
C THR A 17 13.96 -7.28 -1.90
N SER A 18 15.05 -7.55 -2.66
CA SER A 18 16.41 -7.16 -2.28
C SER A 18 16.56 -5.63 -2.14
N ASP A 19 15.81 -4.85 -2.93
CA ASP A 19 15.78 -3.38 -2.77
C ASP A 19 15.23 -2.97 -1.40
N GLN A 20 14.29 -3.75 -0.85
CA GLN A 20 13.72 -3.52 0.47
C GLN A 20 14.65 -4.04 1.58
N VAL A 21 15.36 -5.15 1.34
CA VAL A 21 16.39 -5.66 2.26
C VAL A 21 17.55 -4.66 2.40
N ALA A 22 17.91 -3.95 1.33
CA ALA A 22 18.87 -2.85 1.40
C ALA A 22 18.43 -1.72 2.35
N ALA A 23 17.13 -1.65 2.67
CA ALA A 23 16.63 -0.79 3.74
C ALA A 23 17.17 -1.16 5.13
N LEU A 24 17.49 -2.43 5.35
CA LEU A 24 18.12 -2.90 6.59
C LEU A 24 19.50 -2.26 6.80
N THR A 25 20.20 -1.88 5.73
CA THR A 25 21.46 -1.11 5.85
C THR A 25 21.25 0.26 6.51
N THR A 26 20.03 0.79 6.45
CA THR A 26 19.68 2.03 7.16
C THR A 26 19.75 1.82 8.67
N ILE A 27 19.33 0.65 9.18
CA ILE A 27 19.41 0.28 10.59
C ILE A 27 20.88 0.19 11.02
N GLU A 28 21.69 -0.52 10.23
CA GLU A 28 23.12 -0.67 10.48
C GLU A 28 23.85 0.69 10.53
N ASN A 29 23.59 1.56 9.57
CA ASN A 29 24.14 2.92 9.56
C ASN A 29 23.72 3.72 10.81
N GLY A 30 22.52 3.49 11.32
CA GLY A 30 22.04 4.10 12.57
C GLY A 30 22.91 3.70 13.77
N PHE A 31 23.23 2.42 13.91
CA PHE A 31 24.11 1.93 14.97
C PHE A 31 25.51 2.55 14.90
N GLN A 32 26.09 2.63 13.69
CA GLN A 32 27.39 3.25 13.50
C GLN A 32 27.41 4.73 13.88
N GLN A 33 26.30 5.43 13.76
CA GLN A 33 26.14 6.85 14.13
C GLN A 33 25.58 7.06 15.54
N GLN A 34 25.42 6.00 16.34
CA GLN A 34 24.79 6.03 17.67
C GLN A 34 23.36 6.59 17.66
N LEU A 35 22.67 6.47 16.53
CA LEU A 35 21.27 6.83 16.40
C LEU A 35 20.37 5.65 16.76
N LYS A 36 19.21 5.97 17.27
CA LYS A 36 18.11 5.01 17.43
C LYS A 36 17.34 4.94 16.13
N THR A 37 16.96 3.74 15.70
CA THR A 37 16.13 3.53 14.50
C THR A 37 14.78 2.99 14.92
N GLY A 38 13.72 3.66 14.52
CA GLY A 38 12.34 3.20 14.69
C GLY A 38 11.73 2.79 13.35
N ALA A 39 10.98 1.70 13.35
CA ALA A 39 10.25 1.22 12.18
C ALA A 39 8.81 0.85 12.53
N VAL A 40 7.87 1.13 11.62
CA VAL A 40 6.48 0.67 11.69
C VAL A 40 6.15 -0.09 10.41
N PHE A 41 5.80 -1.36 10.56
CA PHE A 41 5.32 -2.23 9.49
C PHE A 41 3.80 -2.20 9.50
N LEU A 42 3.23 -1.50 8.53
CA LEU A 42 1.79 -1.32 8.40
C LEU A 42 1.20 -2.40 7.52
N ASP A 43 0.21 -3.15 8.06
CA ASP A 43 -0.58 -4.14 7.30
C ASP A 43 -1.91 -3.54 6.87
N LEU A 44 -2.29 -3.80 5.62
CA LEU A 44 -3.60 -3.43 5.06
C LEU A 44 -4.49 -4.67 4.96
N THR A 45 -5.63 -4.65 5.65
CA THR A 45 -6.58 -5.75 5.62
C THR A 45 -7.23 -5.89 4.25
N ALA A 46 -7.09 -7.07 3.62
CA ALA A 46 -7.70 -7.37 2.33
C ALA A 46 -7.48 -6.24 1.30
N ALA A 47 -6.21 -5.79 1.18
CA ALA A 47 -5.84 -4.58 0.45
C ALA A 47 -6.46 -4.50 -0.95
N TYR A 48 -6.37 -5.58 -1.72
CA TYR A 48 -6.93 -5.66 -3.07
C TYR A 48 -8.46 -5.66 -3.09
N ASP A 49 -9.11 -6.30 -2.11
CA ASP A 49 -10.56 -6.44 -2.05
C ASP A 49 -11.25 -5.14 -1.58
N THR A 50 -10.51 -4.27 -0.89
CA THR A 50 -11.03 -3.00 -0.37
C THR A 50 -10.92 -1.85 -1.35
N VAL A 51 -10.18 -2.00 -2.47
CA VAL A 51 -10.02 -0.95 -3.49
C VAL A 51 -11.39 -0.50 -4.02
N ARG A 52 -11.70 0.77 -3.82
CA ARG A 52 -12.95 1.37 -4.28
C ARG A 52 -12.86 1.71 -5.77
N HIS A 53 -13.74 1.13 -6.60
CA HIS A 53 -13.71 1.33 -8.06
C HIS A 53 -13.81 2.80 -8.45
N THR A 54 -14.72 3.56 -7.82
CA THR A 54 -14.87 5.00 -8.09
C THR A 54 -13.64 5.81 -7.70
N GLY A 55 -12.99 5.46 -6.58
CA GLY A 55 -11.72 6.09 -6.14
C GLY A 55 -10.56 5.78 -7.09
N LEU A 56 -10.46 4.52 -7.53
CA LEU A 56 -9.45 4.13 -8.51
C LEU A 56 -9.63 4.89 -9.83
N LEU A 57 -10.84 4.92 -10.37
CA LEU A 57 -11.12 5.64 -11.61
C LEU A 57 -10.84 7.14 -11.48
N ALA A 58 -11.20 7.77 -10.35
CA ALA A 58 -10.86 9.17 -10.10
C ALA A 58 -9.35 9.42 -10.13
N LYS A 59 -8.53 8.56 -9.50
CA LYS A 59 -7.07 8.68 -9.53
C LYS A 59 -6.49 8.44 -10.92
N LEU A 60 -7.04 7.50 -11.68
CA LEU A 60 -6.58 7.20 -13.03
C LEU A 60 -6.83 8.36 -13.99
N THR A 61 -7.97 9.06 -13.88
CA THR A 61 -8.30 10.18 -14.78
C THR A 61 -7.31 11.35 -14.70
N HIS A 62 -6.60 11.50 -13.59
CA HIS A 62 -5.58 12.54 -13.43
C HIS A 62 -4.23 12.20 -14.08
N ASN A 63 -3.92 10.89 -14.23
CA ASN A 63 -2.57 10.44 -14.58
C ASN A 63 -2.52 9.54 -15.81
N MET A 64 -3.67 9.10 -16.32
CA MET A 64 -3.74 8.10 -17.39
C MET A 64 -4.56 8.58 -18.58
N PRO A 65 -4.24 8.10 -19.80
CA PRO A 65 -5.04 8.40 -20.97
C PRO A 65 -6.48 7.92 -20.85
N TYR A 66 -7.42 8.63 -21.44
CA TYR A 66 -8.85 8.32 -21.39
C TYR A 66 -9.18 6.87 -21.80
N TRP A 67 -8.55 6.35 -22.87
CA TRP A 67 -8.78 4.98 -23.32
C TRP A 67 -8.44 3.94 -22.25
N PHE A 68 -7.38 4.17 -21.46
CA PHE A 68 -6.99 3.27 -20.36
C PHE A 68 -8.00 3.33 -19.22
N CYS A 69 -8.43 4.53 -18.83
CA CYS A 69 -9.46 4.71 -17.80
C CYS A 69 -10.75 3.99 -18.20
N ARG A 70 -11.14 4.10 -19.48
CA ARG A 70 -12.31 3.42 -20.02
C ARG A 70 -12.17 1.90 -20.04
N LEU A 71 -10.99 1.40 -20.39
CA LEU A 71 -10.67 -0.04 -20.33
C LEU A 71 -10.82 -0.57 -18.89
N VAL A 72 -10.26 0.13 -17.91
CA VAL A 72 -10.35 -0.27 -16.50
C VAL A 72 -11.80 -0.20 -16.00
N GLU A 73 -12.55 0.84 -16.37
CA GLU A 73 -13.98 0.94 -16.04
C GLU A 73 -14.75 -0.27 -16.56
N LEU A 74 -14.55 -0.66 -17.83
CA LEU A 74 -15.20 -1.83 -18.44
C LEU A 74 -14.78 -3.15 -17.74
N LEU A 75 -13.50 -3.27 -17.36
CA LEU A 75 -12.99 -4.43 -16.63
C LEU A 75 -13.67 -4.61 -15.28
N LEU A 76 -13.96 -3.51 -14.60
CA LEU A 76 -14.54 -3.52 -13.25
C LEU A 76 -16.07 -3.52 -13.24
N ARG A 77 -16.70 -3.11 -14.34
CA ARG A 77 -18.15 -2.94 -14.44
C ARG A 77 -18.90 -4.26 -14.45
N GLY A 78 -20.00 -4.32 -13.70
CA GLY A 78 -20.96 -5.43 -13.75
C GLY A 78 -20.40 -6.76 -13.24
N ARG A 79 -19.29 -6.75 -12.49
CA ARG A 79 -18.73 -7.96 -11.91
C ARG A 79 -19.66 -8.54 -10.86
N ARG A 80 -19.76 -9.86 -10.88
CA ARG A 80 -20.54 -10.64 -9.91
C ARG A 80 -19.75 -11.85 -9.48
N PHE A 81 -20.01 -12.32 -8.30
CA PHE A 81 -19.44 -13.55 -7.77
C PHE A 81 -20.50 -14.39 -7.07
N ARG A 82 -20.21 -15.67 -6.91
CA ARG A 82 -20.93 -16.62 -6.07
C ARG A 82 -19.95 -17.57 -5.41
N VAL A 83 -20.31 -18.12 -4.29
CA VAL A 83 -19.49 -19.06 -3.54
C VAL A 83 -19.97 -20.47 -3.85
N HIS A 84 -19.04 -21.38 -4.11
CA HIS A 84 -19.28 -22.81 -4.22
C HIS A 84 -18.67 -23.50 -2.98
N MET A 85 -19.44 -24.34 -2.33
CA MET A 85 -19.00 -25.12 -1.17
C MET A 85 -19.55 -26.55 -1.31
N GLY A 86 -18.72 -27.46 -1.78
CA GLY A 86 -19.16 -28.79 -2.18
C GLY A 86 -20.20 -28.74 -3.30
N ASN A 87 -21.39 -29.28 -3.07
CA ASN A 87 -22.51 -29.26 -4.03
C ASN A 87 -23.40 -28.00 -3.90
N ASP A 88 -23.16 -27.18 -2.89
CA ASP A 88 -23.96 -25.98 -2.64
C ASP A 88 -23.39 -24.77 -3.36
N VAL A 89 -24.27 -23.93 -3.87
CA VAL A 89 -23.92 -22.70 -4.60
C VAL A 89 -24.75 -21.54 -4.07
N SER A 90 -24.06 -20.47 -3.68
CA SER A 90 -24.75 -19.27 -3.21
C SER A 90 -25.45 -18.51 -4.34
N ALA A 91 -26.38 -17.60 -3.98
CA ALA A 91 -26.91 -16.64 -4.92
C ALA A 91 -25.78 -15.72 -5.46
N TRP A 92 -26.01 -15.16 -6.66
CA TRP A 92 -25.10 -14.17 -7.24
C TRP A 92 -25.08 -12.87 -6.43
N ARG A 93 -23.88 -12.34 -6.17
CA ARG A 93 -23.68 -11.04 -5.54
C ARG A 93 -22.88 -10.11 -6.45
N ASN A 94 -23.22 -8.83 -6.45
CA ASN A 94 -22.46 -7.83 -7.20
C ASN A 94 -21.16 -7.49 -6.46
N GLN A 95 -20.07 -7.41 -7.22
CA GLN A 95 -18.79 -6.95 -6.71
C GLN A 95 -18.63 -5.46 -7.02
N VAL A 96 -18.83 -4.62 -6.04
CA VAL A 96 -18.80 -3.14 -6.18
C VAL A 96 -17.45 -2.53 -5.79
N ASN A 97 -16.57 -3.33 -5.15
CA ASN A 97 -15.22 -2.97 -4.75
C ASN A 97 -14.28 -4.13 -5.06
N GLY A 98 -12.98 -3.85 -4.95
CA GLY A 98 -11.92 -4.84 -5.09
C GLY A 98 -11.46 -5.04 -6.53
N LEU A 99 -10.17 -5.38 -6.63
CA LEU A 99 -9.52 -5.73 -7.89
C LEU A 99 -9.67 -7.22 -8.16
N PRO A 100 -9.73 -7.63 -9.43
CA PRO A 100 -9.86 -9.04 -9.78
C PRO A 100 -8.59 -9.81 -9.38
N GLN A 101 -8.66 -10.58 -8.30
CA GLN A 101 -7.57 -11.45 -7.88
C GLN A 101 -7.23 -12.44 -9.01
N GLY A 102 -5.92 -12.65 -9.26
CA GLY A 102 -5.44 -13.45 -10.39
C GLY A 102 -5.35 -12.71 -11.73
N SER A 103 -5.83 -11.47 -11.81
CA SER A 103 -5.64 -10.64 -13.00
C SER A 103 -4.22 -10.06 -13.06
N VAL A 104 -3.57 -10.12 -14.21
CA VAL A 104 -2.26 -9.50 -14.47
C VAL A 104 -2.27 -7.99 -14.21
N LEU A 105 -3.42 -7.33 -14.39
CA LEU A 105 -3.56 -5.87 -14.17
C LEU A 105 -3.79 -5.51 -12.71
N ALA A 106 -4.29 -6.41 -11.86
CA ALA A 106 -4.64 -6.07 -10.49
C ALA A 106 -3.47 -5.48 -9.68
N PRO A 107 -2.25 -6.04 -9.70
CA PRO A 107 -1.10 -5.43 -9.02
C PRO A 107 -0.76 -4.04 -9.52
N THR A 108 -0.80 -3.82 -10.83
CA THR A 108 -0.54 -2.50 -11.43
C THR A 108 -1.61 -1.49 -11.02
N LEU A 109 -2.88 -1.89 -11.01
CA LEU A 109 -3.98 -1.02 -10.59
C LEU A 109 -3.90 -0.69 -9.09
N PHE A 110 -3.47 -1.64 -8.26
CA PHE A 110 -3.22 -1.39 -6.85
C PHE A 110 -2.08 -0.39 -6.65
N ASN A 111 -0.95 -0.57 -7.34
CA ASN A 111 0.16 0.37 -7.31
C ASN A 111 -0.25 1.78 -7.77
N LEU A 112 -1.12 1.90 -8.77
CA LEU A 112 -1.67 3.19 -9.20
C LEU A 112 -2.64 3.78 -8.18
N TYR A 113 -3.40 2.94 -7.48
CA TYR A 113 -4.32 3.37 -6.42
C TYR A 113 -3.58 3.93 -5.21
N THR A 114 -2.42 3.37 -4.87
CA THR A 114 -1.59 3.79 -3.73
C THR A 114 -0.42 4.69 -4.12
N ASN A 115 -0.39 5.18 -5.36
CA ASN A 115 0.77 5.95 -5.87
C ASN A 115 0.94 7.32 -5.20
N ASP A 116 -0.11 7.86 -4.64
CA ASP A 116 -0.20 9.17 -3.99
C ASP A 116 -0.23 9.11 -2.46
N LEU A 117 0.44 8.10 -1.89
CA LEU A 117 0.61 8.02 -0.43
C LEU A 117 1.14 9.34 0.13
N PRO A 118 0.69 9.75 1.33
CA PRO A 118 1.07 11.03 1.91
C PRO A 118 2.58 11.17 2.07
N VAL A 119 3.08 12.40 1.92
CA VAL A 119 4.47 12.71 2.22
C VAL A 119 4.70 12.55 3.72
N THR A 120 5.73 11.81 4.08
CA THR A 120 6.12 11.49 5.46
C THR A 120 7.51 12.04 5.78
N LYS A 121 7.80 12.25 7.06
CA LYS A 121 9.16 12.54 7.54
C LYS A 121 10.03 11.29 7.50
N SER A 122 9.43 10.16 7.83
CA SER A 122 10.07 8.84 7.77
C SER A 122 10.27 8.40 6.33
N ARG A 123 11.35 7.67 6.09
CA ARG A 123 11.59 6.97 4.83
C ARG A 123 10.56 5.85 4.67
N ARG A 124 10.03 5.69 3.46
CA ARG A 124 9.04 4.66 3.14
C ARG A 124 9.68 3.55 2.34
N PHE A 125 9.29 2.33 2.67
CA PHE A 125 9.64 1.12 1.94
C PHE A 125 8.35 0.39 1.62
N ILE A 126 8.03 0.24 0.33
CA ILE A 126 6.74 -0.27 -0.11
C ILE A 126 6.97 -1.45 -1.04
N TYR A 127 6.36 -2.58 -0.70
CA TYR A 127 6.33 -3.75 -1.56
C TYR A 127 4.88 -4.25 -1.70
N ALA A 128 4.23 -3.90 -2.79
CA ALA A 128 2.80 -4.12 -3.01
C ALA A 128 1.95 -3.44 -1.92
N ASP A 129 1.30 -4.22 -1.08
CA ASP A 129 0.47 -3.78 0.05
C ASP A 129 1.24 -3.70 1.38
N ASP A 130 2.45 -4.25 1.43
CA ASP A 130 3.33 -4.10 2.59
C ASP A 130 3.99 -2.72 2.59
N ILE A 131 3.81 -1.98 3.67
CA ILE A 131 4.33 -0.63 3.84
C ILE A 131 5.14 -0.56 5.13
N CYS A 132 6.39 -0.12 5.03
CA CYS A 132 7.21 0.16 6.20
C CYS A 132 7.61 1.64 6.23
N PHE A 133 7.51 2.24 7.41
CA PHE A 133 8.03 3.56 7.73
C PHE A 133 9.24 3.41 8.63
N GLY A 134 10.39 3.93 8.23
CA GLY A 134 11.61 3.89 9.00
C GLY A 134 12.18 5.29 9.23
N THR A 135 12.58 5.59 10.46
CA THR A 135 13.22 6.87 10.81
C THR A 135 14.31 6.67 11.83
N GLN A 136 15.24 7.62 11.89
CA GLN A 136 16.35 7.64 12.83
C GLN A 136 16.36 8.95 13.59
N ALA A 137 16.69 8.89 14.90
CA ALA A 137 16.82 10.06 15.76
C ALA A 137 17.78 9.79 16.93
N GLN A 138 18.16 10.83 17.64
CA GLN A 138 19.01 10.70 18.81
C GLN A 138 18.23 10.19 20.02
N THR A 139 16.95 10.53 20.12
CA THR A 139 16.10 10.17 21.26
C THR A 139 14.88 9.34 20.85
N PHE A 140 14.37 8.53 21.77
CA PHE A 140 13.12 7.80 21.58
C PHE A 140 11.92 8.73 21.39
N ALA A 141 11.90 9.88 22.08
CA ALA A 141 10.82 10.84 21.97
C ALA A 141 10.71 11.44 20.55
N GLU A 142 11.85 11.73 19.90
CA GLU A 142 11.88 12.20 18.51
C GLU A 142 11.39 11.13 17.54
N LEU A 143 11.78 9.85 17.76
CA LEU A 143 11.30 8.72 16.96
C LEU A 143 9.77 8.59 17.05
N GLU A 144 9.27 8.56 18.29
CA GLU A 144 7.85 8.42 18.57
C GLU A 144 7.04 9.58 17.96
N CYS A 145 7.49 10.81 18.12
CA CYS A 145 6.85 11.99 17.55
C CYS A 145 6.78 11.91 16.01
N SER A 146 7.87 11.52 15.36
CA SER A 146 7.95 11.42 13.90
C SER A 146 7.05 10.32 13.35
N LEU A 147 7.16 9.10 13.92
CA LEU A 147 6.37 7.95 13.49
C LEU A 147 4.89 8.15 13.77
N THR A 148 4.51 8.71 14.92
CA THR A 148 3.11 9.00 15.27
C THR A 148 2.50 10.01 14.29
N SER A 149 3.25 11.08 13.96
CA SER A 149 2.81 12.07 12.97
C SER A 149 2.58 11.44 11.59
N ASP A 150 3.50 10.58 11.16
CA ASP A 150 3.42 9.91 9.85
C ASP A 150 2.27 8.89 9.82
N MET A 151 2.08 8.14 10.91
CA MET A 151 0.96 7.21 11.05
C MET A 151 -0.40 7.91 11.07
N ALA A 152 -0.51 9.09 11.69
CA ALA A 152 -1.72 9.89 11.64
C ALA A 152 -2.08 10.27 10.20
N ARG A 153 -1.12 10.79 9.42
CA ARG A 153 -1.31 11.13 8.00
C ARG A 153 -1.72 9.89 7.17
N MET A 154 -1.09 8.76 7.46
CA MET A 154 -1.41 7.50 6.76
C MET A 154 -2.82 7.02 7.12
N THR A 155 -3.25 7.19 8.36
CA THR A 155 -4.61 6.85 8.81
C THR A 155 -5.66 7.71 8.11
N ASP A 156 -5.43 9.02 8.00
CA ASP A 156 -6.32 9.94 7.28
C ASP A 156 -6.41 9.55 5.79
N TYR A 157 -5.30 9.23 5.17
CA TYR A 157 -5.25 8.74 3.79
C TYR A 157 -6.05 7.45 3.62
N CYS A 158 -5.82 6.47 4.47
CA CYS A 158 -6.53 5.20 4.43
C CYS A 158 -8.03 5.39 4.61
N HIS A 159 -8.44 6.24 5.55
CA HIS A 159 -9.84 6.58 5.77
C HIS A 159 -10.47 7.23 4.53
N HIS A 160 -9.79 8.21 3.93
CA HIS A 160 -10.26 8.91 2.73
C HIS A 160 -10.44 7.95 1.54
N TRP A 161 -9.47 7.07 1.30
CA TRP A 161 -9.49 6.13 0.19
C TRP A 161 -10.12 4.78 0.52
N ARG A 162 -10.69 4.62 1.71
CA ARG A 162 -11.36 3.39 2.16
C ARG A 162 -10.44 2.16 2.19
N LEU A 163 -9.14 2.36 2.36
CA LEU A 163 -8.22 1.30 2.73
C LEU A 163 -8.39 0.98 4.21
N LYS A 164 -8.26 -0.30 4.56
CA LYS A 164 -8.49 -0.74 5.94
C LYS A 164 -7.16 -1.18 6.56
N GLN A 165 -6.69 -0.44 7.53
CA GLN A 165 -5.52 -0.82 8.33
C GLN A 165 -5.87 -1.99 9.24
N SER A 166 -4.87 -2.86 9.51
CA SER A 166 -4.96 -3.97 10.47
C SER A 166 -4.12 -3.66 11.70
N PRO A 167 -4.71 -3.09 12.78
CA PRO A 167 -3.95 -2.82 14.01
C PRO A 167 -3.34 -4.09 14.62
N ALA A 168 -4.04 -5.23 14.49
CA ALA A 168 -3.58 -6.51 15.04
C ALA A 168 -2.34 -7.09 14.34
N LYS A 169 -2.09 -6.69 13.09
CA LYS A 169 -0.92 -7.15 12.30
C LYS A 169 0.13 -6.07 12.12
N THR A 170 -0.21 -4.81 12.41
CA THR A 170 0.76 -3.71 12.36
C THR A 170 1.73 -3.84 13.51
N VAL A 171 3.02 -3.80 13.21
CA VAL A 171 4.10 -3.99 14.19
C VAL A 171 5.00 -2.77 14.20
N SER A 172 5.35 -2.30 15.41
CA SER A 172 6.38 -1.29 15.60
C SER A 172 7.61 -1.90 16.27
N CYS A 173 8.78 -1.53 15.77
CA CYS A 173 10.07 -1.99 16.30
C CYS A 173 10.99 -0.80 16.52
N VAL A 174 11.83 -0.91 17.55
CA VAL A 174 12.91 0.05 17.81
C VAL A 174 14.22 -0.71 17.94
N PHE A 175 15.24 -0.19 17.28
CA PHE A 175 16.60 -0.72 17.28
C PHE A 175 17.53 0.33 17.89
N HIS A 176 18.39 -0.10 18.83
CA HIS A 176 19.31 0.77 19.60
C HIS A 176 20.51 -0.01 20.12
#